data_008c7cfb39ee2ea66f04e7fb533e03ca
#
_entry.id   008c7cfb39ee2ea66f04e7fb533e03ca
#
_cell.length_a   1.000
_cell.length_b   1.000
_cell.length_c   1.000
_cell.angle_alpha   90.00
_cell.angle_beta   90.00
_cell.angle_gamma   90.00
#
_symmetry.space_group_name_H-M   'P 1'
#
loop_
_entity.id
_entity.type
_entity.pdbx_description
1 polymer ?
#
loop_
_entity_poly.entity_id
_entity_poly.type
_entity_poly.pdbx_seq_one_letter_code
_entity_poly.pdbx_strand_id
1 'polypeptide(L)'
;IASGYTVEGTLIGHLVKGAMNIEKIGEELGTDRELLTLIEHMVISHHGEPEFGAAVRPMFLEAEILSQLDLLDARIYEISQAVSEVESGDFTPRQWALENRKLYNHGLKEIKPKADLL
;
A
#
# COMPACT_ATOMS: atom_id res chain seq x y z
N ILE A 1 1.67 7.99 -10.65
CA ILE A 1 1.90 8.54 -11.96
C ILE A 1 0.87 9.62 -12.24
N ALA A 2 1.35 10.84 -12.44
CA ALA A 2 0.45 11.98 -12.64
C ALA A 2 -0.47 11.75 -13.86
N SER A 3 0.06 11.17 -14.90
CA SER A 3 -0.69 10.88 -16.13
C SER A 3 -1.79 9.84 -15.92
N GLY A 4 -1.79 9.12 -14.79
CA GLY A 4 -2.78 8.12 -14.48
C GLY A 4 -4.06 8.69 -13.88
N TYR A 5 -4.08 9.97 -13.52
CA TYR A 5 -5.25 10.58 -12.90
C TYR A 5 -6.26 11.00 -13.96
N THR A 6 -7.40 10.29 -14.00
CA THR A 6 -8.51 10.63 -14.87
C THR A 6 -9.58 11.36 -14.08
N VAL A 7 -10.53 11.99 -14.78
CA VAL A 7 -11.69 12.59 -14.12
C VAL A 7 -12.45 11.54 -13.32
N GLU A 8 -12.68 10.37 -13.91
CA GLU A 8 -13.39 9.28 -13.27
C GLU A 8 -12.64 8.78 -12.03
N GLY A 9 -11.32 8.55 -12.14
CA GLY A 9 -10.51 8.11 -11.01
C GLY A 9 -10.47 9.11 -9.88
N THR A 10 -10.54 10.40 -10.20
CA THR A 10 -10.57 11.47 -9.19
C THR A 10 -11.93 11.59 -8.51
N LEU A 11 -13.01 11.50 -9.28
CA LEU A 11 -14.35 11.67 -8.73
C LEU A 11 -14.85 10.44 -7.99
N ILE A 12 -14.47 9.26 -8.42
CA ILE A 12 -14.93 8.00 -7.82
C ILE A 12 -13.92 7.44 -6.83
N GLY A 13 -12.65 7.74 -7.04
CA GLY A 13 -11.56 7.18 -6.25
C GLY A 13 -11.00 5.91 -6.87
N HIS A 14 -9.69 5.73 -6.71
CA HIS A 14 -8.98 4.62 -7.36
C HIS A 14 -9.40 3.26 -6.84
N LEU A 15 -9.71 3.14 -5.55
CA LEU A 15 -10.09 1.86 -4.95
C LEU A 15 -11.45 1.40 -5.47
N VAL A 16 -12.43 2.30 -5.49
CA VAL A 16 -13.76 1.97 -6.01
C VAL A 16 -13.69 1.66 -7.50
N LYS A 17 -12.96 2.47 -8.25
CA LYS A 17 -12.77 2.26 -9.68
C LYS A 17 -12.09 0.91 -9.95
N GLY A 18 -11.10 0.54 -9.15
CA GLY A 18 -10.43 -0.76 -9.23
C GLY A 18 -11.41 -1.90 -8.98
N ALA A 19 -12.26 -1.78 -7.97
CA ALA A 19 -13.27 -2.79 -7.66
C ALA A 19 -14.28 -2.91 -8.81
N MET A 20 -14.70 -1.80 -9.40
CA MET A 20 -15.60 -1.82 -10.56
C MET A 20 -15.00 -2.56 -11.75
N ASN A 21 -13.71 -2.32 -12.02
CA ASN A 21 -13.02 -3.00 -13.11
C ASN A 21 -12.90 -4.51 -12.85
N ILE A 22 -12.63 -4.91 -11.62
CA ILE A 22 -12.56 -6.31 -11.22
C ILE A 22 -13.92 -6.97 -11.38
N GLU A 23 -15.00 -6.29 -10.99
CA GLU A 23 -16.36 -6.79 -11.16
C GLU A 23 -16.64 -7.10 -12.64
N LYS A 24 -16.33 -6.15 -13.50
CA LYS A 24 -16.55 -6.29 -14.94
C LYS A 24 -15.75 -7.45 -15.52
N ILE A 25 -14.46 -7.50 -15.24
CA ILE A 25 -13.57 -8.55 -15.76
C ILE A 25 -13.99 -9.91 -15.19
N GLY A 26 -14.31 -9.96 -13.92
CA GLY A 26 -14.72 -11.20 -13.26
C GLY A 26 -15.99 -11.77 -13.86
N GLU A 27 -16.97 -10.94 -14.19
CA GLU A 27 -18.18 -11.37 -14.87
C GLU A 27 -17.89 -11.88 -16.27
N GLU A 28 -17.05 -11.20 -17.03
CA GLU A 28 -16.65 -11.61 -18.37
C GLU A 28 -15.94 -12.97 -18.36
N LEU A 29 -15.16 -13.26 -17.33
CA LEU A 29 -14.43 -14.52 -17.18
C LEU A 29 -15.26 -15.63 -16.55
N GLY A 30 -16.47 -15.34 -16.08
CA GLY A 30 -17.30 -16.32 -15.39
C GLY A 30 -16.78 -16.70 -14.02
N THR A 31 -16.10 -15.78 -13.34
CA THR A 31 -15.54 -16.01 -12.01
C THR A 31 -16.66 -16.27 -11.00
N ASP A 32 -16.45 -17.21 -10.08
CA ASP A 32 -17.36 -17.49 -9.00
C ASP A 32 -17.70 -16.21 -8.22
N ARG A 33 -18.99 -16.02 -7.95
CA ARG A 33 -19.48 -14.77 -7.34
C ARG A 33 -18.87 -14.53 -5.95
N GLU A 34 -18.78 -15.57 -5.14
CA GLU A 34 -18.21 -15.42 -3.80
C GLU A 34 -16.73 -15.04 -3.88
N LEU A 35 -15.97 -15.71 -4.73
CA LEU A 35 -14.56 -15.39 -4.91
C LEU A 35 -14.38 -13.95 -5.40
N LEU A 36 -15.20 -13.53 -6.35
CA LEU A 36 -15.13 -12.18 -6.90
C LEU A 36 -15.41 -11.13 -5.81
N THR A 37 -16.38 -11.38 -4.96
CA THR A 37 -16.71 -10.50 -3.83
C THR A 37 -15.52 -10.39 -2.86
N LEU A 38 -14.85 -11.51 -2.56
CA LEU A 38 -13.69 -11.50 -1.68
C LEU A 38 -12.54 -10.69 -2.28
N ILE A 39 -12.29 -10.83 -3.57
CA ILE A 39 -11.23 -10.05 -4.24
C ILE A 39 -11.56 -8.57 -4.22
N GLU A 40 -12.80 -8.20 -4.49
CA GLU A 40 -13.23 -6.80 -4.43
C GLU A 40 -13.07 -6.22 -3.03
N HIS A 41 -13.44 -7.00 -2.01
CA HIS A 41 -13.21 -6.59 -0.62
C HIS A 41 -11.73 -6.31 -0.34
N MET A 42 -10.85 -7.18 -0.82
CA MET A 42 -9.40 -6.99 -0.64
C MET A 42 -8.95 -5.66 -1.24
N VAL A 43 -9.46 -5.30 -2.42
CA VAL A 43 -9.11 -4.04 -3.07
C VAL A 43 -9.56 -2.84 -2.25
N ILE A 44 -10.81 -2.81 -1.83
CA ILE A 44 -11.35 -1.63 -1.13
C ILE A 44 -10.92 -1.53 0.32
N SER A 45 -10.32 -2.58 0.88
CA SER A 45 -9.90 -2.60 2.28
C SER A 45 -8.38 -2.56 2.48
N HIS A 46 -7.59 -2.66 1.41
CA HIS A 46 -6.14 -2.85 1.59
C HIS A 46 -5.41 -1.65 2.20
N HIS A 47 -5.98 -0.45 2.17
CA HIS A 47 -5.41 0.68 2.92
C HIS A 47 -5.63 0.56 4.43
N GLY A 48 -6.42 -0.39 4.88
CA GLY A 48 -6.58 -0.79 6.28
C GLY A 48 -7.57 0.06 7.05
N GLU A 49 -7.37 1.36 7.08
CA GLU A 49 -8.17 2.29 7.87
C GLU A 49 -8.90 3.31 6.99
N PRO A 50 -10.11 3.74 7.40
CA PRO A 50 -10.85 4.75 6.63
C PRO A 50 -10.06 6.04 6.39
N GLU A 51 -9.26 6.49 7.36
CA GLU A 51 -8.44 7.68 7.23
C GLU A 51 -7.32 7.52 6.19
N PHE A 52 -6.99 6.30 5.79
CA PHE A 52 -6.05 6.02 4.70
C PHE A 52 -6.76 5.74 3.38
N GLY A 53 -8.09 5.92 3.34
CA GLY A 53 -8.87 5.77 2.13
C GLY A 53 -9.59 4.44 1.96
N ALA A 54 -9.51 3.54 2.94
CA ALA A 54 -10.25 2.28 2.86
C ALA A 54 -11.76 2.52 3.07
N ALA A 55 -12.58 1.93 2.22
CA ALA A 55 -14.03 1.99 2.38
C ALA A 55 -14.49 1.14 3.56
N VAL A 56 -13.82 0.02 3.79
CA VAL A 56 -14.05 -0.88 4.93
C VAL A 56 -12.71 -1.41 5.42
N ARG A 57 -12.68 -1.88 6.65
CA ARG A 57 -11.50 -2.56 7.18
C ARG A 57 -11.44 -4.00 6.68
N PRO A 58 -10.23 -4.60 6.60
CA PRO A 58 -10.11 -6.00 6.22
C PRO A 58 -10.90 -6.91 7.15
N MET A 59 -11.67 -7.83 6.60
CA MET A 59 -12.56 -8.68 7.37
C MET A 59 -12.24 -10.18 7.26
N PHE A 60 -11.14 -10.54 6.59
CA PHE A 60 -10.67 -11.92 6.56
C PHE A 60 -9.14 -11.95 6.43
N LEU A 61 -8.54 -13.11 6.65
CA LEU A 61 -7.10 -13.26 6.80
C LEU A 61 -6.31 -12.69 5.63
N GLU A 62 -6.65 -13.08 4.40
CA GLU A 62 -5.91 -12.65 3.22
C GLU A 62 -6.00 -11.14 3.00
N ALA A 63 -7.15 -10.55 3.31
CA ALA A 63 -7.32 -9.11 3.21
C ALA A 63 -6.44 -8.38 4.23
N GLU A 64 -6.34 -8.91 5.45
CA GLU A 64 -5.46 -8.35 6.48
C GLU A 64 -3.99 -8.46 6.08
N ILE A 65 -3.59 -9.62 5.54
CA ILE A 65 -2.22 -9.81 5.06
C ILE A 65 -1.87 -8.78 3.97
N LEU A 66 -2.75 -8.61 2.98
CA LEU A 66 -2.51 -7.63 1.92
C LEU A 66 -2.38 -6.22 2.47
N SER A 67 -3.24 -5.84 3.41
CA SER A 67 -3.21 -4.53 4.05
C SER A 67 -1.89 -4.31 4.78
N GLN A 68 -1.41 -5.31 5.52
CA GLN A 68 -0.15 -5.18 6.26
C GLN A 68 1.06 -5.12 5.33
N LEU A 69 1.04 -5.88 4.23
CA LEU A 69 2.11 -5.82 3.24
C LEU A 69 2.16 -4.46 2.55
N ASP A 70 1.01 -3.90 2.22
CA ASP A 70 0.91 -2.57 1.62
C ASP A 70 1.48 -1.50 2.56
N LEU A 71 1.12 -1.57 3.85
CA LEU A 71 1.65 -0.66 4.86
C LEU A 71 3.16 -0.80 5.00
N LEU A 72 3.67 -2.02 5.05
CA LEU A 72 5.10 -2.27 5.17
C LEU A 72 5.86 -1.70 3.96
N ASP A 73 5.35 -1.90 2.76
CA ASP A 73 5.97 -1.38 1.55
C ASP A 73 6.05 0.15 1.60
N ALA A 74 4.97 0.82 2.00
CA ALA A 74 4.95 2.26 2.16
C ALA A 74 5.96 2.73 3.21
N ARG A 75 6.07 2.01 4.33
CA ARG A 75 7.02 2.35 5.39
C ARG A 75 8.46 2.20 4.96
N ILE A 76 8.78 1.14 4.23
CA ILE A 76 10.12 0.95 3.68
C ILE A 76 10.49 2.13 2.79
N TYR A 77 9.58 2.53 1.91
CA TYR A 77 9.81 3.67 1.02
C TYR A 77 10.03 4.97 1.81
N GLU A 78 9.13 5.28 2.74
CA GLU A 78 9.18 6.52 3.51
C GLU A 78 10.44 6.61 4.37
N ILE A 79 10.81 5.52 5.04
CA ILE A 79 12.01 5.48 5.86
C ILE A 79 13.26 5.62 5.00
N SER A 80 13.32 4.90 3.89
CA SER A 80 14.46 4.98 2.97
C SER A 80 14.65 6.37 2.40
N GLN A 81 13.55 7.03 2.03
CA GLN A 81 13.61 8.40 1.53
C GLN A 81 14.10 9.39 2.60
N ALA A 82 13.53 9.30 3.79
CA ALA A 82 13.90 10.21 4.88
C ALA A 82 15.39 10.08 5.23
N VAL A 83 15.85 8.83 5.37
CA VAL A 83 17.25 8.56 5.71
C VAL A 83 18.21 9.01 4.61
N SER A 84 17.79 8.90 3.34
CA SER A 84 18.65 9.32 2.21
C SER A 84 18.92 10.82 2.19
N GLU A 85 18.12 11.62 2.88
CA GLU A 85 18.28 13.09 2.90
C GLU A 85 19.24 13.58 3.96
N VAL A 86 19.77 12.72 4.81
CA VAL A 86 20.75 13.09 5.84
C VAL A 86 22.02 12.27 5.67
N GLU A 87 23.11 12.81 6.20
CA GLU A 87 24.41 12.16 6.10
C GLU A 87 24.53 10.99 7.07
N SER A 88 25.43 10.07 6.74
CA SER A 88 25.79 8.97 7.61
C SER A 88 26.17 9.47 9.00
N GLY A 89 25.62 8.85 10.02
CA GLY A 89 25.84 9.25 11.41
C GLY A 89 24.87 10.29 11.94
N ASP A 90 23.97 10.79 11.10
CA ASP A 90 23.01 11.81 11.50
C ASP A 90 21.61 11.24 11.65
N PHE A 91 20.81 11.94 12.45
CA PHE A 91 19.37 11.69 12.56
C PHE A 91 18.61 12.60 11.60
N THR A 92 17.48 12.12 11.11
CA THR A 92 16.55 12.96 10.36
C THR A 92 15.83 13.93 11.29
N PRO A 93 15.21 14.98 10.74
CA PRO A 93 14.16 15.67 11.49
C PRO A 93 13.04 14.70 11.83
N ARG A 94 12.13 15.11 12.71
CA ARG A 94 10.97 14.30 13.04
C ARG A 94 10.10 14.09 11.81
N GLN A 95 9.73 12.83 11.59
CA GLN A 95 8.92 12.44 10.42
C GLN A 95 7.46 12.31 10.84
N TRP A 96 6.68 13.29 10.48
CA TRP A 96 5.28 13.33 10.85
C TRP A 96 4.52 12.04 10.48
N ALA A 97 4.71 11.55 9.27
CA ALA A 97 4.03 10.35 8.77
C ALA A 97 4.51 9.05 9.42
N LEU A 98 5.59 9.11 10.21
CA LEU A 98 6.21 7.96 10.86
C LEU A 98 6.18 8.14 12.38
N GLU A 99 5.02 8.45 12.91
CA GLU A 99 4.77 8.67 14.33
C GLU A 99 5.69 9.75 14.93
N ASN A 100 6.05 10.73 14.12
CA ASN A 100 6.90 11.84 14.54
C ASN A 100 8.27 11.39 15.03
N ARG A 101 8.77 10.28 14.52
CA ARG A 101 10.07 9.71 14.90
C ARG A 101 11.22 10.38 14.16
N LYS A 102 12.36 10.50 14.82
CA LYS A 102 13.63 10.73 14.15
C LYS A 102 14.21 9.39 13.73
N LEU A 103 14.77 9.34 12.53
CA LEU A 103 15.35 8.11 12.00
C LEU A 103 16.86 8.30 11.88
N TYR A 104 17.61 7.25 12.13
CA TYR A 104 19.07 7.30 12.12
C TYR A 104 19.61 6.75 10.81
N ASN A 105 20.52 7.49 10.19
CA ASN A 105 21.29 6.99 9.07
C ASN A 105 22.58 6.36 9.59
N HIS A 106 22.60 5.05 9.73
CA HIS A 106 23.77 4.33 10.27
C HIS A 106 24.93 4.24 9.28
N GLY A 107 24.73 4.59 8.01
CA GLY A 107 25.76 4.57 7.00
C GLY A 107 26.25 3.20 6.56
N LEU A 108 25.68 2.14 7.10
CA LEU A 108 26.02 0.79 6.70
C LEU A 108 25.26 0.43 5.41
N LYS A 109 25.87 -0.41 4.59
CA LYS A 109 25.19 -0.87 3.41
C LYS A 109 23.98 -1.71 3.79
N GLU A 110 22.86 -1.45 3.16
CA GLU A 110 21.68 -2.28 3.34
C GLU A 110 21.97 -3.68 2.78
N ILE A 111 21.57 -4.69 3.55
CA ILE A 111 21.63 -6.06 3.09
C ILE A 111 20.37 -6.29 2.27
N LYS A 112 20.57 -6.47 0.96
CA LYS A 112 19.45 -6.82 0.08
C LYS A 112 19.31 -8.33 0.04
N PRO A 113 18.12 -8.86 0.32
CA PRO A 113 17.90 -10.30 0.18
C PRO A 113 18.17 -10.71 -1.26
N LYS A 114 18.86 -11.83 -1.43
CA LYS A 114 19.01 -12.42 -2.74
C LYS A 114 17.74 -13.20 -3.05
N ALA A 115 17.33 -13.17 -4.33
CA ALA A 115 16.11 -13.86 -4.74
C ALA A 115 16.13 -15.36 -4.41
N ASP A 116 17.30 -15.98 -4.43
CA ASP A 116 17.48 -17.41 -4.15
C ASP A 116 17.42 -17.75 -2.66
N LEU A 117 17.32 -16.75 -1.79
CA LEU A 117 17.10 -16.98 -0.36
C LEU A 117 15.62 -17.08 0.00
N LEU A 118 14.78 -16.77 -0.95
CA LEU A 118 13.34 -16.83 -0.79
C LEU A 118 12.81 -18.12 -1.43
#